data_45749d8e461c3997e6d84611172b9a87
#
_entry.id   45749d8e461c3997e6d84611172b9a87
#
_cell.length_a   1.000
_cell.length_b   1.000
_cell.length_c   1.000
_cell.angle_alpha   90.00
_cell.angle_beta   90.00
_cell.angle_gamma   90.00
#
_symmetry.space_group_name_H-M   'P 1'
#
loop_
_entity.id
_entity.type
_entity.pdbx_description
1 polymer ?
#
loop_
_entity_poly.entity_id
_entity_poly.type
_entity_poly.pdbx_seq_one_letter_code
_entity_poly.pdbx_strand_id
1 'polypeptide(L)'
;MCTPTATPPRWLLKRHPDILAVDEQGNRREFGSRRHYCFSSIEYRSECKKIVTAIAQEFGEHPGVIAWQTDNEYGCHSTIISYSEQATRAFQRWCQKRYTTIESLNKAWGNVFWSMEYDNFEDIGAPVATVTESNPSHQLAWWRFSSDQVTSFNRLQVDILRRFSPGRDVLHNFMGNFVEFNHHDVAQDLDIASWDNYPLGFLSRDHEDPNDRERYLRTGHPDSSAFHHDLYRGMCNGRWWVMEQQPGPVNWAPFNPAPLPGMVRLWGWEAFAHGAEVMSYFRWRQAPFAQEQLHTGLLRANGDEDVAAQEVAQLHRELRELLSDVSDKHVAITATVAIIFDYTSIAALNIQGPGGEAFDPLRFVQAVYSACRSWGLDIDIVDKTADLAPYRVIIVCCHVFDDESLVKRIAACDATVVLMPGTACKTPEFGLPQMSAPASFRSLIDLDIVVSESLPPEAHEIAHSDSGNTVCRFWREKVASSIVPRAKFKDGWGFHYVYEKIHYINAIPQQEDLCSLLGSIFVIERLAASELPEGLRIRSHARFALAFNFGPDTIDLDQAIKTHGFTSDTPLELGKRALEPAELAVWVVT
;
A
#
# COMPACT_ATOMS: atom_id res chain seq x y z
N MET A 1 10.78 16.74 -13.88
CA MET A 1 10.14 16.82 -15.22
C MET A 1 9.44 15.49 -15.48
N CYS A 2 8.22 15.51 -16.05
CA CYS A 2 7.44 14.29 -16.29
C CYS A 2 7.51 13.89 -17.77
N THR A 3 7.60 12.57 -18.07
CA THR A 3 7.47 12.05 -19.43
C THR A 3 5.99 12.04 -19.84
N PRO A 4 5.63 12.50 -21.08
CA PRO A 4 4.24 12.72 -21.48
C PRO A 4 3.57 11.45 -22.03
N THR A 5 3.79 10.31 -21.41
CA THR A 5 3.30 9.01 -21.92
C THR A 5 1.90 8.62 -21.42
N ALA A 6 1.35 9.31 -20.43
CA ALA A 6 0.00 9.02 -19.90
C ALA A 6 -1.14 9.39 -20.87
N THR A 7 -0.89 10.27 -21.83
CA THR A 7 -1.93 10.91 -22.66
C THR A 7 -1.62 10.83 -24.16
N PRO A 8 -1.79 9.65 -24.79
CA PRO A 8 -1.54 9.52 -26.24
C PRO A 8 -2.42 10.46 -27.05
N PRO A 9 -1.84 11.22 -28.00
CA PRO A 9 -2.57 12.19 -28.78
C PRO A 9 -3.43 11.52 -29.86
N ARG A 10 -4.50 12.20 -30.30
CA ARG A 10 -5.48 11.67 -31.25
C ARG A 10 -4.87 11.18 -32.58
N TRP A 11 -3.81 11.84 -33.06
CA TRP A 11 -3.15 11.42 -34.31
C TRP A 11 -2.51 10.03 -34.19
N LEU A 12 -2.02 9.67 -32.99
CA LEU A 12 -1.43 8.36 -32.71
C LEU A 12 -2.50 7.25 -32.81
N LEU A 13 -3.68 7.48 -32.24
CA LEU A 13 -4.80 6.53 -32.34
C LEU A 13 -5.30 6.36 -33.79
N LYS A 14 -5.27 7.45 -34.57
CA LYS A 14 -5.62 7.33 -36.01
C LYS A 14 -4.63 6.48 -36.79
N ARG A 15 -3.35 6.53 -36.40
CA ARG A 15 -2.28 5.74 -37.04
C ARG A 15 -2.27 4.29 -36.54
N HIS A 16 -2.50 4.11 -35.25
CA HIS A 16 -2.41 2.82 -34.57
C HIS A 16 -3.65 2.61 -33.67
N PRO A 17 -4.82 2.28 -34.24
CA PRO A 17 -6.06 2.10 -33.47
C PRO A 17 -5.99 0.92 -32.49
N ASP A 18 -5.08 -0.03 -32.72
CA ASP A 18 -4.92 -1.25 -31.92
C ASP A 18 -4.14 -1.02 -30.61
N ILE A 19 -3.64 0.21 -30.35
CA ILE A 19 -2.99 0.53 -29.08
C ILE A 19 -3.97 0.60 -27.92
N LEU A 20 -5.27 0.70 -28.19
CA LEU A 20 -6.30 0.89 -27.17
C LEU A 20 -6.45 -0.34 -26.28
N ALA A 21 -6.55 -0.09 -24.98
CA ALA A 21 -6.87 -1.12 -23.99
C ALA A 21 -8.32 -1.62 -24.16
N VAL A 22 -8.54 -2.85 -23.76
CA VAL A 22 -9.86 -3.51 -23.77
C VAL A 22 -10.17 -3.97 -22.36
N ASP A 23 -11.36 -3.64 -21.85
CA ASP A 23 -11.81 -4.04 -20.52
C ASP A 23 -12.27 -5.51 -20.46
N GLU A 24 -12.62 -5.98 -19.29
CA GLU A 24 -13.08 -7.35 -19.02
C GLU A 24 -14.36 -7.70 -19.81
N GLN A 25 -15.22 -6.73 -20.09
CA GLN A 25 -16.45 -6.91 -20.85
C GLN A 25 -16.21 -6.88 -22.38
N GLY A 26 -14.95 -6.71 -22.81
CA GLY A 26 -14.58 -6.63 -24.22
C GLY A 26 -14.77 -5.23 -24.84
N ASN A 27 -15.08 -4.21 -24.06
CA ASN A 27 -15.21 -2.85 -24.56
C ASN A 27 -13.82 -2.22 -24.75
N ARG A 28 -13.60 -1.67 -25.92
CA ARG A 28 -12.39 -0.92 -26.20
C ARG A 28 -12.46 0.46 -25.56
N ARG A 29 -11.38 0.88 -24.87
CA ARG A 29 -11.26 2.24 -24.35
C ARG A 29 -11.20 3.23 -25.50
N GLU A 30 -11.82 4.41 -25.33
CA GLU A 30 -11.91 5.42 -26.38
C GLU A 30 -11.10 6.67 -26.05
N PHE A 31 -10.79 7.47 -27.07
CA PHE A 31 -10.16 8.77 -26.94
C PHE A 31 -11.07 9.77 -26.21
N GLY A 32 -10.47 10.68 -25.43
CA GLY A 32 -11.18 11.76 -24.74
C GLY A 32 -10.78 11.91 -23.28
N SER A 33 -9.88 11.04 -22.83
CA SER A 33 -9.30 11.04 -21.49
C SER A 33 -7.81 10.68 -21.57
N ARG A 34 -7.25 10.19 -20.47
CA ARG A 34 -5.87 9.68 -20.38
C ARG A 34 -5.89 8.16 -20.24
N ARG A 35 -4.74 7.46 -20.47
CA ARG A 35 -4.51 6.03 -20.21
C ARG A 35 -5.37 5.05 -21.00
N HIS A 36 -5.81 5.42 -22.18
CA HIS A 36 -6.59 4.54 -23.03
C HIS A 36 -5.76 3.53 -23.84
N TYR A 37 -4.47 3.37 -23.54
CA TYR A 37 -3.54 2.47 -24.20
C TYR A 37 -3.33 1.15 -23.43
N CYS A 38 -2.91 0.12 -24.17
CA CYS A 38 -2.47 -1.16 -23.64
C CYS A 38 -0.95 -1.15 -23.43
N PHE A 39 -0.49 -1.48 -22.22
CA PHE A 39 0.94 -1.56 -21.89
C PHE A 39 1.71 -2.59 -22.74
N SER A 40 1.02 -3.58 -23.32
CA SER A 40 1.61 -4.60 -24.19
C SER A 40 1.75 -4.17 -25.65
N SER A 41 1.21 -3.00 -26.04
CA SER A 41 1.27 -2.53 -27.42
C SER A 41 2.69 -2.17 -27.84
N ILE A 42 3.19 -2.87 -28.87
CA ILE A 42 4.52 -2.64 -29.45
C ILE A 42 4.60 -1.26 -30.11
N GLU A 43 3.54 -0.87 -30.80
CA GLU A 43 3.41 0.42 -31.48
C GLU A 43 3.45 1.57 -30.48
N TYR A 44 2.67 1.45 -29.40
CA TYR A 44 2.66 2.46 -28.35
C TYR A 44 4.03 2.60 -27.67
N ARG A 45 4.64 1.48 -27.29
CA ARG A 45 6.00 1.47 -26.71
C ARG A 45 7.03 2.10 -27.65
N SER A 46 6.92 1.85 -28.95
CA SER A 46 7.81 2.45 -29.96
C SER A 46 7.66 3.98 -30.02
N GLU A 47 6.43 4.49 -29.99
CA GLU A 47 6.19 5.94 -30.00
C GLU A 47 6.60 6.59 -28.66
N CYS A 48 6.34 5.94 -27.52
CA CYS A 48 6.84 6.38 -26.21
C CYS A 48 8.37 6.46 -26.19
N LYS A 49 9.07 5.46 -26.74
CA LYS A 49 10.53 5.48 -26.88
C LYS A 49 11.01 6.72 -27.65
N LYS A 50 10.33 7.09 -28.75
CA LYS A 50 10.71 8.26 -29.55
C LYS A 50 10.55 9.57 -28.74
N ILE A 51 9.38 9.77 -28.12
CA ILE A 51 9.12 11.04 -27.41
C ILE A 51 9.98 11.18 -26.16
N VAL A 52 10.14 10.10 -25.37
CA VAL A 52 11.00 10.13 -24.18
C VAL A 52 12.46 10.37 -24.57
N THR A 53 12.93 9.76 -25.68
CA THR A 53 14.30 10.03 -26.18
C THR A 53 14.47 11.50 -26.57
N ALA A 54 13.53 12.06 -27.33
CA ALA A 54 13.60 13.46 -27.77
C ALA A 54 13.64 14.45 -26.59
N ILE A 55 12.76 14.25 -25.59
CA ILE A 55 12.70 15.09 -24.39
C ILE A 55 13.98 14.93 -23.55
N ALA A 56 14.48 13.70 -23.38
CA ALA A 56 15.68 13.46 -22.61
C ALA A 56 16.94 14.02 -23.30
N GLN A 57 17.00 14.01 -24.62
CA GLN A 57 18.09 14.66 -25.37
C GLN A 57 18.05 16.18 -25.28
N GLU A 58 16.85 16.78 -25.31
CA GLU A 58 16.69 18.24 -25.24
C GLU A 58 16.94 18.79 -23.84
N PHE A 59 16.41 18.12 -22.80
CA PHE A 59 16.37 18.65 -21.42
C PHE A 59 17.24 17.87 -20.41
N GLY A 60 17.87 16.77 -20.82
CA GLY A 60 18.58 15.88 -19.90
C GLY A 60 19.70 16.54 -19.11
N GLU A 61 20.41 17.50 -19.72
CA GLU A 61 21.47 18.27 -19.09
C GLU A 61 21.01 19.65 -18.57
N HIS A 62 19.74 20.00 -18.76
CA HIS A 62 19.23 21.32 -18.37
C HIS A 62 19.30 21.49 -16.84
N PRO A 63 19.91 22.59 -16.32
CA PRO A 63 20.14 22.75 -14.88
C PRO A 63 18.86 22.87 -14.04
N GLY A 64 17.75 23.25 -14.64
CA GLY A 64 16.45 23.30 -13.99
C GLY A 64 15.74 21.94 -13.85
N VAL A 65 16.27 20.87 -14.46
CA VAL A 65 15.76 19.52 -14.30
C VAL A 65 16.54 18.82 -13.20
N ILE A 66 15.93 18.65 -12.03
CA ILE A 66 16.57 18.01 -10.87
C ILE A 66 16.28 16.50 -10.82
N ALA A 67 15.11 16.09 -11.29
CA ALA A 67 14.67 14.70 -11.34
C ALA A 67 13.67 14.48 -12.48
N TRP A 68 13.46 13.21 -12.86
CA TRP A 68 12.51 12.78 -13.87
C TRP A 68 11.39 11.91 -13.25
N GLN A 69 10.15 12.25 -13.54
CA GLN A 69 9.02 11.36 -13.30
C GLN A 69 8.68 10.61 -14.58
N THR A 70 8.63 9.27 -14.49
CA THR A 70 8.12 8.44 -15.59
C THR A 70 6.60 8.45 -15.57
N ASP A 71 5.97 8.76 -16.72
CA ASP A 71 4.52 8.72 -16.86
C ASP A 71 3.79 9.50 -15.74
N ASN A 72 2.61 9.08 -15.36
CA ASN A 72 1.83 9.58 -14.23
C ASN A 72 0.86 8.50 -13.76
N GLU A 73 0.85 8.11 -12.47
CA GLU A 73 -0.10 7.18 -11.86
C GLU A 73 -0.39 5.94 -12.75
N TYR A 74 0.56 5.05 -12.96
CA TYR A 74 0.32 3.85 -13.78
C TYR A 74 -0.98 3.14 -13.39
N GLY A 75 -1.85 2.91 -14.39
CA GLY A 75 -3.07 2.16 -14.23
C GLY A 75 -4.28 2.88 -13.64
N CYS A 76 -4.18 4.17 -13.34
CA CYS A 76 -5.32 4.97 -12.86
C CYS A 76 -6.59 4.68 -13.68
N HIS A 77 -7.75 4.51 -13.02
CA HIS A 77 -9.02 4.10 -13.60
C HIS A 77 -9.03 2.66 -14.17
N SER A 78 -8.36 1.74 -13.48
CA SER A 78 -8.32 0.30 -13.80
C SER A 78 -7.90 0.03 -15.24
N THR A 79 -6.72 0.57 -15.60
CA THR A 79 -6.16 0.45 -16.96
C THR A 79 -4.89 -0.40 -17.03
N ILE A 80 -4.47 -1.04 -15.92
CA ILE A 80 -3.35 -1.98 -15.90
C ILE A 80 -3.68 -3.22 -16.74
N ILE A 81 -4.81 -3.84 -16.44
CA ILE A 81 -5.22 -5.09 -17.08
C ILE A 81 -5.95 -4.76 -18.37
N SER A 82 -5.42 -5.25 -19.48
CA SER A 82 -6.06 -5.14 -20.79
C SER A 82 -6.25 -6.53 -21.38
N TYR A 83 -7.45 -6.78 -21.90
CA TYR A 83 -7.84 -8.02 -22.56
C TYR A 83 -7.79 -7.89 -24.09
N SER A 84 -6.97 -6.97 -24.60
CA SER A 84 -6.77 -6.76 -26.04
C SER A 84 -6.02 -7.94 -26.68
N GLU A 85 -6.15 -8.07 -28.00
CA GLU A 85 -5.41 -9.08 -28.77
C GLU A 85 -3.89 -8.93 -28.60
N GLN A 86 -3.38 -7.71 -28.52
CA GLN A 86 -1.96 -7.46 -28.28
C GLN A 86 -1.52 -7.95 -26.88
N ALA A 87 -2.37 -7.76 -25.85
CA ALA A 87 -2.11 -8.30 -24.52
C ALA A 87 -2.11 -9.83 -24.55
N THR A 88 -3.09 -10.46 -25.21
CA THR A 88 -3.16 -11.93 -25.35
C THR A 88 -1.90 -12.50 -26.01
N ARG A 89 -1.48 -11.94 -27.13
CA ARG A 89 -0.23 -12.39 -27.80
C ARG A 89 1.02 -12.17 -26.93
N ALA A 90 1.05 -11.09 -26.16
CA ALA A 90 2.16 -10.84 -25.24
C ALA A 90 2.13 -11.83 -24.06
N PHE A 91 0.94 -12.17 -23.54
CA PHE A 91 0.76 -13.17 -22.50
C PHE A 91 1.17 -14.57 -22.94
N GLN A 92 0.83 -15.00 -24.14
CA GLN A 92 1.26 -16.29 -24.71
C GLN A 92 2.80 -16.41 -24.69
N ARG A 93 3.51 -15.37 -25.14
CA ARG A 93 4.99 -15.34 -25.07
C ARG A 93 5.52 -15.31 -23.65
N TRP A 94 4.84 -14.62 -22.72
CA TRP A 94 5.18 -14.61 -21.31
C TRP A 94 5.02 -15.99 -20.67
N CYS A 95 3.92 -16.70 -20.98
CA CYS A 95 3.68 -18.07 -20.54
C CYS A 95 4.77 -19.01 -21.06
N GLN A 96 5.09 -18.93 -22.36
CA GLN A 96 6.14 -19.75 -22.97
C GLN A 96 7.50 -19.54 -22.29
N LYS A 97 7.86 -18.31 -21.97
CA LYS A 97 9.10 -18.00 -21.25
C LYS A 97 9.09 -18.56 -19.81
N ARG A 98 7.94 -18.51 -19.12
CA ARG A 98 7.79 -18.90 -17.72
C ARG A 98 7.73 -20.41 -17.54
N TYR A 99 6.95 -21.10 -18.36
CA TYR A 99 6.65 -22.53 -18.20
C TYR A 99 7.46 -23.43 -19.12
N THR A 100 8.11 -22.88 -20.14
CA THR A 100 8.98 -23.59 -21.10
C THR A 100 8.21 -24.56 -22.01
N THR A 101 7.34 -25.43 -21.46
CA THR A 101 6.50 -26.36 -22.24
C THR A 101 5.03 -26.22 -21.85
N ILE A 102 4.13 -26.57 -22.78
CA ILE A 102 2.70 -26.47 -22.54
C ILE A 102 2.23 -27.49 -21.48
N GLU A 103 2.85 -28.66 -21.41
CA GLU A 103 2.57 -29.68 -20.42
C GLU A 103 2.92 -29.16 -19.01
N SER A 104 4.03 -28.44 -18.88
CA SER A 104 4.42 -27.81 -17.61
C SER A 104 3.40 -26.77 -17.17
N LEU A 105 2.86 -25.95 -18.09
CA LEU A 105 1.81 -25.00 -17.82
C LEU A 105 0.52 -25.72 -17.42
N ASN A 106 0.06 -26.70 -18.20
CA ASN A 106 -1.16 -27.44 -17.90
C ASN A 106 -1.10 -28.11 -16.52
N LYS A 107 0.06 -28.69 -16.18
CA LYS A 107 0.29 -29.26 -14.85
C LYS A 107 0.27 -28.21 -13.74
N ALA A 108 0.94 -27.07 -13.97
CA ALA A 108 1.03 -25.99 -12.98
C ALA A 108 -0.34 -25.37 -12.67
N TRP A 109 -1.18 -25.21 -13.69
CA TRP A 109 -2.53 -24.67 -13.55
C TRP A 109 -3.60 -25.73 -13.20
N GLY A 110 -3.25 -27.01 -13.21
CA GLY A 110 -4.21 -28.07 -12.98
C GLY A 110 -5.28 -28.21 -14.05
N ASN A 111 -4.95 -27.92 -15.29
CA ASN A 111 -5.89 -27.82 -16.43
C ASN A 111 -6.55 -29.17 -16.80
N VAL A 112 -6.07 -30.28 -16.26
CA VAL A 112 -6.78 -31.58 -16.35
C VAL A 112 -8.20 -31.51 -15.75
N PHE A 113 -8.44 -30.59 -14.82
CA PHE A 113 -9.75 -30.34 -14.26
C PHE A 113 -10.67 -29.71 -15.32
N TRP A 114 -11.84 -30.26 -15.54
CA TRP A 114 -12.82 -29.87 -16.57
C TRP A 114 -12.27 -29.87 -18.01
N SER A 115 -11.21 -30.64 -18.27
CA SER A 115 -10.61 -30.75 -19.62
C SER A 115 -10.18 -29.40 -20.21
N MET A 116 -9.55 -28.55 -19.38
CA MET A 116 -9.07 -27.22 -19.77
C MET A 116 -7.64 -27.20 -20.31
N GLU A 117 -7.05 -28.38 -20.64
CA GLU A 117 -5.70 -28.49 -21.16
C GLU A 117 -5.57 -27.80 -22.52
N TYR A 118 -4.48 -27.08 -22.71
CA TYR A 118 -4.09 -26.46 -23.99
C TYR A 118 -3.12 -27.37 -24.73
N ASP A 119 -3.21 -27.39 -26.06
CA ASP A 119 -2.29 -28.14 -26.92
C ASP A 119 -0.99 -27.34 -27.19
N ASN A 120 -1.10 -26.03 -27.24
CA ASN A 120 0.03 -25.11 -27.47
C ASN A 120 -0.20 -23.75 -26.79
N PHE A 121 0.84 -22.92 -26.72
CA PHE A 121 0.76 -21.60 -26.07
C PHE A 121 -0.14 -20.61 -26.83
N GLU A 122 -0.28 -20.76 -28.14
CA GLU A 122 -1.11 -19.91 -29.00
C GLU A 122 -2.60 -20.09 -28.75
N ASP A 123 -3.00 -21.21 -28.13
CA ASP A 123 -4.41 -21.48 -27.79
C ASP A 123 -4.85 -20.76 -26.51
N ILE A 124 -3.90 -20.23 -25.71
CA ILE A 124 -4.21 -19.57 -24.45
C ILE A 124 -4.82 -18.20 -24.74
N GLY A 125 -6.09 -18.03 -24.38
CA GLY A 125 -6.81 -16.75 -24.44
C GLY A 125 -6.65 -15.90 -23.17
N ALA A 126 -7.40 -14.81 -23.11
CA ALA A 126 -7.57 -14.04 -21.88
C ALA A 126 -8.53 -14.77 -20.92
N PRO A 127 -8.36 -14.66 -19.56
CA PRO A 127 -9.19 -15.37 -18.59
C PRO A 127 -10.54 -14.67 -18.35
N VAL A 128 -11.28 -14.35 -19.43
CA VAL A 128 -12.56 -13.64 -19.40
C VAL A 128 -13.58 -14.33 -20.31
N ALA A 129 -14.86 -13.95 -20.18
CA ALA A 129 -15.97 -14.46 -20.96
C ALA A 129 -16.19 -15.98 -20.86
N THR A 130 -15.71 -16.63 -19.81
CA THR A 130 -16.00 -18.02 -19.48
C THR A 130 -17.41 -18.13 -18.89
N VAL A 131 -18.01 -19.34 -18.91
CA VAL A 131 -19.40 -19.57 -18.42
C VAL A 131 -19.48 -19.39 -16.91
N THR A 132 -18.46 -19.83 -16.20
CA THR A 132 -18.26 -19.60 -14.76
C THR A 132 -16.91 -18.89 -14.58
N GLU A 133 -16.42 -18.79 -13.35
CA GLU A 133 -15.08 -18.24 -13.08
C GLU A 133 -14.02 -19.02 -13.87
N SER A 134 -13.10 -18.31 -14.50
CA SER A 134 -11.95 -18.92 -15.16
C SER A 134 -10.98 -19.53 -14.13
N ASN A 135 -10.07 -20.40 -14.61
CA ASN A 135 -9.07 -21.04 -13.74
C ASN A 135 -8.30 -19.99 -12.91
N PRO A 136 -8.30 -20.07 -11.56
CA PRO A 136 -7.67 -19.08 -10.70
C PRO A 136 -6.15 -18.95 -10.92
N SER A 137 -5.46 -20.03 -11.30
CA SER A 137 -4.05 -19.98 -11.67
C SER A 137 -3.84 -19.14 -12.95
N HIS A 138 -4.76 -19.24 -13.91
CA HIS A 138 -4.76 -18.44 -15.14
C HIS A 138 -5.02 -16.96 -14.83
N GLN A 139 -6.00 -16.65 -13.97
CA GLN A 139 -6.29 -15.27 -13.54
C GLN A 139 -5.06 -14.64 -12.86
N LEU A 140 -4.44 -15.36 -11.92
CA LEU A 140 -3.23 -14.88 -11.24
C LEU A 140 -2.04 -14.72 -12.20
N ALA A 141 -1.87 -15.64 -13.17
CA ALA A 141 -0.84 -15.51 -14.18
C ALA A 141 -1.07 -14.28 -15.07
N TRP A 142 -2.34 -13.97 -15.41
CA TRP A 142 -2.69 -12.76 -16.16
C TRP A 142 -2.42 -11.47 -15.37
N TRP A 143 -2.71 -11.45 -14.08
CA TRP A 143 -2.37 -10.34 -13.20
C TRP A 143 -0.85 -10.12 -13.13
N ARG A 144 -0.07 -11.20 -12.89
CA ARG A 144 1.40 -11.14 -12.88
C ARG A 144 1.97 -10.64 -14.20
N PHE A 145 1.46 -11.16 -15.31
CA PHE A 145 1.83 -10.70 -16.64
C PHE A 145 1.54 -9.20 -16.81
N SER A 146 0.36 -8.74 -16.40
CA SER A 146 -0.02 -7.33 -16.52
C SER A 146 0.88 -6.43 -15.68
N SER A 147 1.24 -6.85 -14.46
CA SER A 147 2.23 -6.18 -13.61
C SER A 147 3.61 -6.11 -14.27
N ASP A 148 4.09 -7.23 -14.84
CA ASP A 148 5.37 -7.28 -15.57
C ASP A 148 5.37 -6.35 -16.80
N GLN A 149 4.19 -6.16 -17.46
CA GLN A 149 4.09 -5.22 -18.59
C GLN A 149 4.28 -3.77 -18.14
N VAL A 150 3.74 -3.38 -16.97
CA VAL A 150 3.96 -2.05 -16.39
C VAL A 150 5.43 -1.86 -16.04
N THR A 151 6.01 -2.82 -15.31
CA THR A 151 7.43 -2.78 -14.93
C THR A 151 8.34 -2.64 -16.14
N SER A 152 8.11 -3.43 -17.19
CA SER A 152 8.91 -3.35 -18.42
C SER A 152 8.68 -2.04 -19.21
N PHE A 153 7.48 -1.46 -19.11
CA PHE A 153 7.19 -0.15 -19.71
C PHE A 153 7.87 0.99 -18.95
N ASN A 154 7.91 0.90 -17.63
CA ASN A 154 8.68 1.83 -16.81
C ASN A 154 10.18 1.75 -17.14
N ARG A 155 10.75 0.53 -17.15
CA ARG A 155 12.16 0.29 -17.47
C ARG A 155 12.57 0.86 -18.83
N LEU A 156 11.72 0.72 -19.83
CA LEU A 156 11.95 1.32 -21.15
C LEU A 156 12.18 2.83 -21.08
N GLN A 157 11.43 3.54 -20.23
CA GLN A 157 11.58 4.98 -20.04
C GLN A 157 12.83 5.30 -19.19
N VAL A 158 13.00 4.58 -18.09
CA VAL A 158 14.15 4.74 -17.19
C VAL A 158 15.49 4.56 -17.94
N ASP A 159 15.61 3.53 -18.77
CA ASP A 159 16.84 3.27 -19.55
C ASP A 159 17.19 4.45 -20.47
N ILE A 160 16.19 5.07 -21.07
CA ILE A 160 16.38 6.25 -21.92
C ILE A 160 16.84 7.46 -21.07
N LEU A 161 16.15 7.70 -19.95
CA LEU A 161 16.46 8.82 -19.05
C LEU A 161 17.87 8.67 -18.47
N ARG A 162 18.25 7.50 -18.00
CA ARG A 162 19.60 7.19 -17.50
C ARG A 162 20.66 7.47 -18.56
N ARG A 163 20.37 7.12 -19.84
CA ARG A 163 21.31 7.33 -20.95
C ARG A 163 21.54 8.79 -21.30
N PHE A 164 20.48 9.61 -21.33
CA PHE A 164 20.55 10.99 -21.82
C PHE A 164 20.51 12.06 -20.71
N SER A 165 20.29 11.64 -19.47
CA SER A 165 20.24 12.52 -18.31
C SER A 165 20.97 11.87 -17.10
N PRO A 166 22.26 11.53 -17.26
CA PRO A 166 23.00 10.83 -16.23
C PRO A 166 23.09 11.65 -14.94
N GLY A 167 22.96 10.97 -13.78
CA GLY A 167 23.05 11.59 -12.46
C GLY A 167 21.80 12.36 -12.02
N ARG A 168 20.70 12.27 -12.76
CA ARG A 168 19.40 12.75 -12.33
C ARG A 168 18.59 11.60 -11.75
N ASP A 169 17.94 11.84 -10.61
CA ASP A 169 17.05 10.86 -10.01
C ASP A 169 15.84 10.61 -10.90
N VAL A 170 15.35 9.36 -10.91
CA VAL A 170 14.13 8.94 -11.60
C VAL A 170 13.13 8.46 -10.57
N LEU A 171 11.89 8.90 -10.70
CA LEU A 171 10.78 8.57 -9.82
C LEU A 171 9.51 8.26 -10.61
N HIS A 172 8.51 7.70 -9.93
CA HIS A 172 7.14 7.54 -10.42
C HIS A 172 6.16 7.84 -9.29
N ASN A 173 5.04 8.50 -9.59
CA ASN A 173 3.99 8.77 -8.62
C ASN A 173 2.96 7.64 -8.60
N PHE A 174 3.03 6.80 -7.57
CA PHE A 174 2.07 5.73 -7.33
C PHE A 174 0.79 6.26 -6.72
N MET A 175 -0.34 5.58 -6.99
CA MET A 175 -1.60 5.87 -6.32
C MET A 175 -1.73 5.13 -4.99
N GLY A 176 -2.33 5.78 -3.99
CA GLY A 176 -2.76 5.10 -2.77
C GLY A 176 -3.92 4.13 -3.01
N ASN A 177 -4.01 3.09 -2.19
CA ASN A 177 -5.04 2.04 -2.25
C ASN A 177 -5.13 1.32 -3.61
N PHE A 178 -4.01 1.20 -4.31
CA PHE A 178 -3.96 0.64 -5.65
C PHE A 178 -3.08 -0.61 -5.69
N VAL A 179 -3.67 -1.77 -6.00
CA VAL A 179 -3.03 -3.10 -5.94
C VAL A 179 -3.11 -3.86 -7.26
N GLU A 180 -3.40 -3.19 -8.37
CA GLU A 180 -3.52 -3.84 -9.68
C GLU A 180 -2.17 -4.28 -10.27
N PHE A 181 -1.04 -3.82 -9.70
CA PHE A 181 0.31 -4.27 -10.06
C PHE A 181 1.26 -4.21 -8.85
N ASN A 182 2.41 -4.83 -8.94
CA ASN A 182 3.41 -4.82 -7.89
C ASN A 182 4.28 -3.56 -7.95
N HIS A 183 4.08 -2.65 -7.01
CA HIS A 183 4.84 -1.39 -6.94
C HIS A 183 6.32 -1.63 -6.60
N HIS A 184 6.66 -2.66 -5.80
CA HIS A 184 8.05 -3.00 -5.49
C HIS A 184 8.85 -3.34 -6.75
N ASP A 185 8.24 -4.03 -7.74
CA ASP A 185 8.93 -4.39 -8.98
C ASP A 185 9.24 -3.15 -9.84
N VAL A 186 8.34 -2.19 -9.90
CA VAL A 186 8.58 -0.90 -10.58
C VAL A 186 9.62 -0.07 -9.83
N ALA A 187 9.57 -0.05 -8.50
CA ALA A 187 10.49 0.70 -7.65
C ALA A 187 11.96 0.25 -7.78
N GLN A 188 12.22 -1.00 -8.20
CA GLN A 188 13.59 -1.48 -8.47
C GLN A 188 14.32 -0.68 -9.56
N ASP A 189 13.60 -0.05 -10.47
CA ASP A 189 14.17 0.77 -11.54
C ASP A 189 14.31 2.26 -11.14
N LEU A 190 13.73 2.66 -10.00
CA LEU A 190 13.63 4.05 -9.53
C LEU A 190 14.70 4.37 -8.47
N ASP A 191 15.01 5.67 -8.31
CA ASP A 191 15.83 6.19 -7.22
C ASP A 191 14.96 6.65 -6.04
N ILE A 192 13.74 7.11 -6.33
CA ILE A 192 12.81 7.69 -5.36
C ILE A 192 11.43 7.08 -5.63
N ALA A 193 10.82 6.51 -4.61
CA ALA A 193 9.40 6.19 -4.64
C ALA A 193 8.60 7.47 -4.39
N SER A 194 7.56 7.72 -5.15
CA SER A 194 6.66 8.83 -4.82
C SER A 194 5.21 8.42 -4.96
N TRP A 195 4.32 9.14 -4.31
CA TRP A 195 2.90 8.80 -4.34
C TRP A 195 2.00 10.02 -4.17
N ASP A 196 0.72 9.84 -4.44
CA ASP A 196 -0.28 10.90 -4.49
C ASP A 196 -1.22 10.78 -3.29
N ASN A 197 -1.16 11.78 -2.41
CA ASN A 197 -1.83 11.81 -1.11
C ASN A 197 -3.06 12.72 -1.12
N TYR A 198 -4.23 12.10 -1.03
CA TYR A 198 -5.53 12.77 -1.02
C TYR A 198 -6.37 12.36 0.20
N PRO A 199 -6.02 12.77 1.44
CA PRO A 199 -6.59 12.25 2.69
C PRO A 199 -8.12 12.31 2.74
N LEU A 200 -8.72 13.44 2.34
CA LEU A 200 -10.18 13.61 2.35
C LEU A 200 -10.85 12.87 1.19
N GLY A 201 -10.18 12.81 0.03
CA GLY A 201 -10.65 12.05 -1.12
C GLY A 201 -10.72 10.56 -0.80
N PHE A 202 -9.69 10.00 -0.18
CA PHE A 202 -9.64 8.60 0.24
C PHE A 202 -10.69 8.31 1.33
N LEU A 203 -10.84 9.17 2.33
CA LEU A 203 -11.86 9.01 3.36
C LEU A 203 -13.26 8.93 2.72
N SER A 204 -13.55 9.81 1.77
CA SER A 204 -14.85 9.88 1.09
C SER A 204 -15.14 8.65 0.21
N ARG A 205 -14.12 8.10 -0.45
CA ARG A 205 -14.26 7.02 -1.42
C ARG A 205 -14.09 5.63 -0.80
N ASP A 206 -13.11 5.48 0.08
CA ASP A 206 -12.58 4.16 0.45
C ASP A 206 -12.99 3.71 1.86
N HIS A 207 -13.34 4.63 2.77
CA HIS A 207 -13.80 4.26 4.12
C HIS A 207 -15.30 3.94 4.14
N GLU A 208 -15.64 2.78 4.69
CA GLU A 208 -17.03 2.31 4.77
C GLU A 208 -17.71 2.68 6.08
N ASP A 209 -16.95 2.76 7.20
CA ASP A 209 -17.53 3.08 8.50
C ASP A 209 -18.07 4.53 8.50
N PRO A 210 -19.38 4.72 8.71
CA PRO A 210 -19.96 6.05 8.80
C PRO A 210 -19.41 6.88 9.96
N ASN A 211 -19.01 6.24 11.07
CA ASN A 211 -18.48 6.94 12.24
C ASN A 211 -17.09 7.52 11.94
N ASP A 212 -16.23 6.75 11.26
CA ASP A 212 -14.93 7.25 10.81
C ASP A 212 -15.08 8.40 9.81
N ARG A 213 -16.02 8.26 8.86
CA ARG A 213 -16.30 9.33 7.89
C ARG A 213 -16.81 10.60 8.53
N GLU A 214 -17.64 10.51 9.57
CA GLU A 214 -18.12 11.66 10.33
C GLU A 214 -17.00 12.28 11.17
N ARG A 215 -16.28 11.44 11.91
CA ARG A 215 -15.22 11.86 12.85
C ARG A 215 -14.06 12.55 12.13
N TYR A 216 -13.62 12.00 11.01
CA TYR A 216 -12.46 12.47 10.26
C TYR A 216 -12.82 13.25 8.99
N LEU A 217 -14.06 13.72 8.88
CA LEU A 217 -14.61 14.36 7.68
C LEU A 217 -13.71 15.46 7.09
N ARG A 218 -13.00 16.22 7.95
CA ARG A 218 -12.18 17.36 7.54
C ARG A 218 -10.69 17.20 7.85
N THR A 219 -10.31 16.07 8.41
CA THR A 219 -8.93 15.77 8.78
C THR A 219 -8.33 14.64 7.96
N GLY A 220 -9.17 13.78 7.39
CA GLY A 220 -8.75 12.49 6.83
C GLY A 220 -8.48 11.48 7.94
N HIS A 221 -8.66 10.18 7.64
CA HIS A 221 -8.35 9.14 8.61
C HIS A 221 -6.86 9.11 8.92
N PRO A 222 -6.45 9.11 10.20
CA PRO A 222 -5.05 9.32 10.63
C PRO A 222 -4.06 8.29 10.08
N ASP A 223 -4.52 7.09 9.77
CA ASP A 223 -3.64 6.00 9.35
C ASP A 223 -3.66 5.73 7.83
N SER A 224 -4.54 6.39 7.07
CA SER A 224 -4.62 6.18 5.62
C SER A 224 -3.41 6.75 4.89
N SER A 225 -3.05 8.01 5.16
CA SER A 225 -1.83 8.62 4.61
C SER A 225 -0.58 7.95 5.16
N ALA A 226 -0.53 7.74 6.47
CA ALA A 226 0.59 7.13 7.17
C ALA A 226 0.96 5.73 6.62
N PHE A 227 -0.04 4.88 6.33
CA PHE A 227 0.16 3.57 5.69
C PHE A 227 0.95 3.70 4.39
N HIS A 228 0.56 4.61 3.52
CA HIS A 228 1.22 4.80 2.23
C HIS A 228 2.59 5.48 2.37
N HIS A 229 2.75 6.40 3.32
CA HIS A 229 4.05 6.97 3.64
C HIS A 229 5.05 5.87 4.01
N ASP A 230 4.67 4.95 4.89
CA ASP A 230 5.53 3.85 5.32
C ASP A 230 5.71 2.78 4.23
N LEU A 231 4.69 2.52 3.39
CA LEU A 231 4.79 1.62 2.24
C LEU A 231 5.83 2.11 1.21
N TYR A 232 5.75 3.39 0.82
CA TYR A 232 6.69 3.93 -0.17
C TYR A 232 8.06 4.22 0.42
N ARG A 233 8.15 4.51 1.73
CA ARG A 233 9.43 4.54 2.43
C ARG A 233 10.11 3.16 2.47
N GLY A 234 9.37 2.07 2.51
CA GLY A 234 9.88 0.70 2.38
C GLY A 234 10.48 0.36 1.01
N MET A 235 10.45 1.31 0.06
CA MET A 235 11.00 1.18 -1.30
C MET A 235 12.21 2.10 -1.48
N CYS A 236 12.94 1.96 -2.57
CA CYS A 236 14.02 2.87 -3.01
C CYS A 236 15.02 3.24 -1.89
N ASN A 237 15.37 2.29 -1.02
CA ASN A 237 16.28 2.48 0.12
C ASN A 237 15.84 3.60 1.08
N GLY A 238 14.57 3.76 1.28
CA GLY A 238 13.98 4.76 2.19
C GLY A 238 13.79 6.15 1.58
N ARG A 239 14.15 6.37 0.31
CA ARG A 239 13.93 7.64 -0.38
C ARG A 239 12.53 7.72 -0.99
N TRP A 240 11.75 8.68 -0.51
CA TRP A 240 10.39 8.83 -1.02
C TRP A 240 9.87 10.28 -0.97
N TRP A 241 8.92 10.62 -1.85
CA TRP A 241 8.29 11.92 -1.98
C TRP A 241 6.76 11.80 -1.98
N VAL A 242 6.07 12.84 -1.51
CA VAL A 242 4.67 13.09 -1.90
C VAL A 242 4.68 13.93 -3.17
N MET A 243 4.16 13.36 -4.27
CA MET A 243 4.20 14.02 -5.56
C MET A 243 2.96 14.86 -5.83
N GLU A 244 1.83 14.43 -5.31
CA GLU A 244 0.56 15.17 -5.36
C GLU A 244 -0.07 15.20 -3.97
N GLN A 245 0.13 16.29 -3.22
CA GLN A 245 -0.54 16.50 -1.94
C GLN A 245 -1.83 17.28 -2.15
N GLN A 246 -2.93 16.82 -1.55
CA GLN A 246 -4.21 17.50 -1.54
C GLN A 246 -4.12 18.87 -0.85
N PRO A 247 -4.44 20.01 -1.53
CA PRO A 247 -4.48 21.32 -0.90
C PRO A 247 -5.89 21.72 -0.41
N GLY A 248 -6.94 21.05 -0.90
CA GLY A 248 -8.34 21.37 -0.62
C GLY A 248 -9.27 20.39 -1.33
N PRO A 249 -10.53 20.75 -1.62
CA PRO A 249 -11.46 19.89 -2.35
C PRO A 249 -10.90 19.36 -3.68
N VAL A 250 -11.20 18.11 -4.01
CA VAL A 250 -10.78 17.43 -5.25
C VAL A 250 -12.00 17.11 -6.13
N ASN A 251 -11.82 16.98 -7.43
CA ASN A 251 -12.94 16.77 -8.36
C ASN A 251 -13.44 15.32 -8.44
N TRP A 252 -12.62 14.34 -8.07
CA TRP A 252 -12.89 12.91 -8.30
C TRP A 252 -13.56 12.18 -7.12
N ALA A 253 -13.50 12.76 -5.92
CA ALA A 253 -14.13 12.17 -4.75
C ALA A 253 -15.65 12.40 -4.75
N PRO A 254 -16.46 11.46 -4.22
CA PRO A 254 -17.91 11.61 -4.13
C PRO A 254 -18.34 12.84 -3.34
N PHE A 255 -17.62 13.15 -2.25
CA PHE A 255 -17.84 14.31 -1.38
C PHE A 255 -16.53 15.08 -1.20
N ASN A 256 -16.61 16.40 -1.16
CA ASN A 256 -15.44 17.27 -1.18
C ASN A 256 -15.50 18.34 -0.08
N PRO A 257 -15.42 17.97 1.21
CA PRO A 257 -15.32 18.94 2.29
C PRO A 257 -13.99 19.70 2.19
N ALA A 258 -14.00 20.96 2.65
CA ALA A 258 -12.75 21.68 2.85
C ALA A 258 -12.00 21.10 4.07
N PRO A 259 -10.66 21.03 4.04
CA PRO A 259 -9.87 20.68 5.21
C PRO A 259 -10.18 21.58 6.40
N LEU A 260 -10.07 21.05 7.61
CA LEU A 260 -10.07 21.87 8.80
C LEU A 260 -8.87 22.84 8.76
N PRO A 261 -9.02 24.11 9.17
CA PRO A 261 -7.88 25.03 9.23
C PRO A 261 -6.70 24.44 10.02
N GLY A 262 -5.51 24.45 9.46
CA GLY A 262 -4.32 23.82 9.99
C GLY A 262 -4.00 22.43 9.44
N MET A 263 -4.97 21.76 8.77
CA MET A 263 -4.77 20.38 8.31
C MET A 263 -3.79 20.25 7.14
N VAL A 264 -3.76 21.18 6.20
CA VAL A 264 -2.78 21.14 5.09
C VAL A 264 -1.35 21.24 5.64
N ARG A 265 -1.16 22.07 6.67
CA ARG A 265 0.10 22.15 7.42
C ARG A 265 0.39 20.85 8.18
N LEU A 266 -0.60 20.28 8.87
CA LEU A 266 -0.43 19.04 9.66
C LEU A 266 -0.04 17.86 8.76
N TRP A 267 -0.69 17.65 7.61
CA TRP A 267 -0.32 16.59 6.64
C TRP A 267 1.13 16.76 6.15
N GLY A 268 1.60 18.00 6.02
CA GLY A 268 3.00 18.25 5.68
C GLY A 268 3.97 17.84 6.77
N TRP A 269 3.63 18.12 8.02
CA TRP A 269 4.40 17.67 9.16
C TRP A 269 4.38 16.16 9.33
N GLU A 270 3.24 15.51 9.05
CA GLU A 270 3.13 14.04 9.06
C GLU A 270 4.05 13.42 8.02
N ALA A 271 4.00 13.88 6.75
CA ALA A 271 4.89 13.39 5.71
C ALA A 271 6.37 13.57 6.09
N PHE A 272 6.75 14.72 6.66
CA PHE A 272 8.09 14.92 7.20
C PHE A 272 8.43 13.91 8.31
N ALA A 273 7.53 13.69 9.26
CA ALA A 273 7.74 12.74 10.36
C ALA A 273 7.93 11.30 9.85
N HIS A 274 7.33 10.94 8.71
CA HIS A 274 7.53 9.68 8.02
C HIS A 274 8.77 9.66 7.10
N GLY A 275 9.52 10.77 6.99
CA GLY A 275 10.78 10.87 6.26
C GLY A 275 10.66 11.28 4.80
N ALA A 276 9.60 11.95 4.40
CA ALA A 276 9.49 12.50 3.05
C ALA A 276 10.61 13.50 2.76
N GLU A 277 11.33 13.33 1.64
CA GLU A 277 12.33 14.30 1.19
C GLU A 277 11.67 15.55 0.56
N VAL A 278 10.52 15.37 -0.09
CA VAL A 278 9.79 16.43 -0.80
C VAL A 278 8.29 16.21 -0.64
N MET A 279 7.58 17.32 -0.46
CA MET A 279 6.13 17.38 -0.61
C MET A 279 5.78 18.37 -1.72
N SER A 280 5.11 17.89 -2.75
CA SER A 280 4.60 18.65 -3.88
C SER A 280 3.08 18.68 -3.84
N TYR A 281 2.49 19.84 -4.08
CA TYR A 281 1.03 20.01 -4.03
C TYR A 281 0.43 19.93 -5.43
N PHE A 282 -0.61 19.16 -5.58
CA PHE A 282 -1.41 19.18 -6.80
C PHE A 282 -2.70 19.98 -6.54
N ARG A 283 -2.72 21.22 -7.03
CA ARG A 283 -1.78 21.82 -7.97
C ARG A 283 -1.37 23.23 -7.54
N TRP A 284 -0.41 23.81 -8.24
CA TRP A 284 -0.01 25.21 -8.02
C TRP A 284 -1.18 26.18 -8.20
N ARG A 285 -1.88 26.12 -9.35
CA ARG A 285 -3.03 26.96 -9.64
C ARG A 285 -4.18 26.13 -10.21
N GLN A 286 -5.38 26.33 -9.69
CA GLN A 286 -6.61 25.69 -10.13
C GLN A 286 -6.81 25.93 -11.63
N ALA A 287 -7.11 24.85 -12.38
CA ALA A 287 -7.42 24.94 -13.80
C ALA A 287 -8.81 25.57 -14.00
N PRO A 288 -8.95 26.56 -14.89
CA PRO A 288 -10.23 27.21 -15.13
C PRO A 288 -11.13 26.44 -16.12
N PHE A 289 -10.74 25.23 -16.53
CA PHE A 289 -11.43 24.43 -17.55
C PHE A 289 -11.11 22.95 -17.42
N ALA A 290 -11.79 22.11 -18.18
CA ALA A 290 -11.65 20.67 -18.32
C ALA A 290 -12.06 19.87 -17.06
N GLN A 291 -11.71 18.59 -17.03
CA GLN A 291 -12.22 17.64 -16.05
C GLN A 291 -11.86 17.99 -14.60
N GLU A 292 -10.70 18.62 -14.41
CA GLU A 292 -10.17 18.93 -13.07
C GLU A 292 -10.38 20.42 -12.68
N GLN A 293 -11.34 21.11 -13.28
CA GLN A 293 -11.63 22.52 -12.95
C GLN A 293 -12.10 22.73 -11.49
N LEU A 294 -12.64 21.68 -10.84
CA LEU A 294 -13.04 21.73 -9.43
C LEU A 294 -11.92 21.25 -8.48
N HIS A 295 -10.78 20.84 -9.01
CA HIS A 295 -9.62 20.48 -8.20
C HIS A 295 -8.92 21.73 -7.69
N THR A 296 -8.90 21.91 -6.38
CA THR A 296 -8.31 23.07 -5.72
C THR A 296 -6.80 23.14 -5.96
N GLY A 297 -6.27 24.35 -6.11
CA GLY A 297 -4.82 24.61 -6.14
C GLY A 297 -4.37 25.42 -4.93
N LEU A 298 -3.08 25.68 -4.83
CA LEU A 298 -2.56 26.68 -3.88
C LEU A 298 -2.99 28.09 -4.27
N LEU A 299 -3.14 28.31 -5.58
CA LEU A 299 -3.75 29.51 -6.12
C LEU A 299 -5.10 29.16 -6.75
N ARG A 300 -6.06 30.06 -6.63
CA ARG A 300 -7.35 30.01 -7.32
C ARG A 300 -7.17 30.22 -8.82
N ALA A 301 -8.19 29.94 -9.60
CA ALA A 301 -8.14 30.10 -11.06
C ALA A 301 -7.81 31.55 -11.51
N ASN A 302 -8.21 32.56 -10.74
CA ASN A 302 -7.89 33.98 -10.98
C ASN A 302 -6.46 34.39 -10.57
N GLY A 303 -5.70 33.50 -9.91
CA GLY A 303 -4.33 33.72 -9.45
C GLY A 303 -4.20 34.20 -8.01
N ASP A 304 -5.29 34.44 -7.30
CA ASP A 304 -5.25 34.77 -5.87
C ASP A 304 -4.83 33.55 -5.03
N GLU A 305 -4.15 33.79 -3.91
CA GLU A 305 -3.83 32.73 -2.96
C GLU A 305 -5.11 32.10 -2.37
N ASP A 306 -5.10 30.77 -2.24
CA ASP A 306 -6.06 30.04 -1.45
C ASP A 306 -5.54 29.82 -0.02
N VAL A 307 -6.41 29.38 0.89
CA VAL A 307 -6.07 29.13 2.32
C VAL A 307 -4.86 28.20 2.45
N ALA A 308 -4.79 27.15 1.64
CA ALA A 308 -3.70 26.20 1.64
C ALA A 308 -2.32 26.83 1.41
N ALA A 309 -2.21 27.89 0.60
CA ALA A 309 -0.93 28.54 0.33
C ALA A 309 -0.31 29.15 1.60
N GLN A 310 -1.13 29.70 2.51
CA GLN A 310 -0.67 30.27 3.77
C GLN A 310 -0.18 29.18 4.74
N GLU A 311 -0.89 28.06 4.82
CA GLU A 311 -0.49 26.90 5.65
C GLU A 311 0.80 26.25 5.14
N VAL A 312 0.97 26.13 3.82
CA VAL A 312 2.20 25.64 3.20
C VAL A 312 3.38 26.59 3.47
N ALA A 313 3.17 27.90 3.37
CA ALA A 313 4.20 28.87 3.71
C ALA A 313 4.58 28.83 5.20
N GLN A 314 3.62 28.57 6.09
CA GLN A 314 3.86 28.38 7.52
C GLN A 314 4.69 27.11 7.76
N LEU A 315 4.27 25.97 7.21
CA LEU A 315 5.01 24.69 7.27
C LEU A 315 6.48 24.87 6.85
N HIS A 316 6.69 25.55 5.72
CA HIS A 316 8.05 25.78 5.21
C HIS A 316 8.92 26.61 6.20
N ARG A 317 8.36 27.66 6.82
CA ARG A 317 9.08 28.44 7.84
C ARG A 317 9.44 27.58 9.05
N GLU A 318 8.46 26.85 9.60
CA GLU A 318 8.63 26.01 10.79
C GLU A 318 9.68 24.90 10.56
N LEU A 319 9.62 24.21 9.42
CA LEU A 319 10.64 23.19 9.07
C LEU A 319 12.04 23.80 8.94
N ARG A 320 12.17 24.97 8.33
CA ARG A 320 13.47 25.65 8.22
C ARG A 320 14.03 26.07 9.59
N GLU A 321 13.19 26.54 10.49
CA GLU A 321 13.58 26.90 11.85
C GLU A 321 14.02 25.67 12.63
N LEU A 322 13.20 24.60 12.64
CA LEU A 322 13.50 23.36 13.35
C LEU A 322 14.77 22.66 12.84
N LEU A 323 15.01 22.70 11.54
CA LEU A 323 16.12 22.00 10.89
C LEU A 323 17.37 22.87 10.70
N SER A 324 17.38 24.11 11.18
CA SER A 324 18.52 25.03 11.03
C SER A 324 19.83 24.46 11.55
N ASP A 325 19.76 23.69 12.64
CA ASP A 325 20.91 23.12 13.34
C ASP A 325 21.14 21.62 13.05
N VAL A 326 20.35 21.03 12.12
CA VAL A 326 20.49 19.61 11.76
C VAL A 326 21.44 19.49 10.59
N SER A 327 22.65 18.98 10.85
CA SER A 327 23.69 18.80 9.83
C SER A 327 23.44 17.61 8.90
N ASP A 328 22.67 16.62 9.33
CA ASP A 328 22.37 15.40 8.59
C ASP A 328 20.92 15.40 8.12
N LYS A 329 20.73 15.56 6.81
CA LYS A 329 19.38 15.63 6.19
C LYS A 329 18.74 14.26 5.95
N HIS A 330 19.49 13.18 6.09
CA HIS A 330 19.03 11.81 5.87
C HIS A 330 19.20 10.99 7.15
N VAL A 331 18.35 11.25 8.12
CA VAL A 331 18.31 10.39 9.31
C VAL A 331 17.40 9.20 9.02
N ALA A 332 17.97 8.01 9.12
CA ALA A 332 17.19 6.77 8.99
C ALA A 332 16.12 6.73 10.08
N ILE A 333 14.88 6.53 9.66
CA ILE A 333 13.78 6.23 10.58
C ILE A 333 13.96 4.78 11.03
N THR A 334 13.94 4.56 12.33
CA THR A 334 14.09 3.22 12.91
C THR A 334 12.73 2.75 13.38
N ALA A 335 12.10 1.87 12.62
CA ALA A 335 10.89 1.20 13.04
C ALA A 335 11.22 -0.08 13.84
N THR A 336 10.41 -0.38 14.83
CA THR A 336 10.56 -1.60 15.64
C THR A 336 9.64 -2.73 15.20
N VAL A 337 8.63 -2.40 14.39
CA VAL A 337 7.63 -3.32 13.86
C VAL A 337 7.71 -3.35 12.34
N ALA A 338 7.70 -4.56 11.76
CA ALA A 338 7.55 -4.75 10.32
C ALA A 338 6.22 -5.43 10.00
N ILE A 339 5.54 -4.97 8.96
CA ILE A 339 4.42 -5.67 8.33
C ILE A 339 4.90 -6.15 6.95
N ILE A 340 4.86 -7.46 6.71
CA ILE A 340 5.15 -8.03 5.40
C ILE A 340 3.97 -7.75 4.46
N PHE A 341 4.24 -7.08 3.33
CA PHE A 341 3.24 -6.75 2.33
C PHE A 341 3.59 -7.36 0.97
N ASP A 342 2.71 -8.22 0.46
CA ASP A 342 2.89 -8.92 -0.82
C ASP A 342 1.70 -8.65 -1.77
N TYR A 343 1.91 -7.79 -2.76
CA TYR A 343 0.90 -7.46 -3.79
C TYR A 343 0.33 -8.70 -4.49
N THR A 344 1.15 -9.74 -4.71
CA THR A 344 0.70 -10.97 -5.35
C THR A 344 -0.28 -11.74 -4.47
N SER A 345 -0.05 -11.75 -3.16
CA SER A 345 -0.97 -12.37 -2.19
C SER A 345 -2.30 -11.62 -2.09
N ILE A 346 -2.26 -10.27 -2.14
CA ILE A 346 -3.49 -9.46 -2.21
C ILE A 346 -4.27 -9.79 -3.49
N ALA A 347 -3.61 -9.85 -4.64
CA ALA A 347 -4.24 -10.23 -5.91
C ALA A 347 -4.86 -11.65 -5.86
N ALA A 348 -4.16 -12.62 -5.26
CA ALA A 348 -4.65 -13.98 -5.08
C ALA A 348 -5.92 -14.02 -4.21
N LEU A 349 -5.94 -13.26 -3.11
CA LEU A 349 -7.11 -13.16 -2.24
C LEU A 349 -8.29 -12.45 -2.92
N ASN A 350 -8.05 -11.48 -3.78
CA ASN A 350 -9.09 -10.84 -4.59
C ASN A 350 -9.64 -11.78 -5.68
N ILE A 351 -8.85 -12.73 -6.20
CA ILE A 351 -9.29 -13.73 -7.18
C ILE A 351 -10.13 -14.81 -6.50
N GLN A 352 -9.67 -15.37 -5.39
CA GLN A 352 -10.33 -16.45 -4.69
C GLN A 352 -9.96 -16.42 -3.20
N GLY A 353 -10.48 -15.41 -2.49
CA GLY A 353 -10.33 -15.29 -1.05
C GLY A 353 -11.54 -15.77 -0.28
N PRO A 354 -11.43 -15.99 1.04
CA PRO A 354 -12.57 -16.26 1.91
C PRO A 354 -13.48 -15.02 2.00
N GLY A 355 -14.81 -15.26 1.97
CA GLY A 355 -15.77 -14.16 2.06
C GLY A 355 -16.03 -13.40 0.75
N GLY A 356 -15.37 -13.78 -0.37
CA GLY A 356 -15.56 -13.14 -1.68
C GLY A 356 -15.36 -11.62 -1.60
N GLU A 357 -16.22 -10.84 -2.25
CA GLU A 357 -16.16 -9.37 -2.27
C GLU A 357 -16.36 -8.69 -0.90
N ALA A 358 -16.88 -9.43 0.09
CA ALA A 358 -17.08 -8.88 1.43
C ALA A 358 -15.80 -8.79 2.27
N PHE A 359 -14.74 -9.48 1.87
CA PHE A 359 -13.43 -9.42 2.52
C PHE A 359 -12.41 -8.71 1.62
N ASP A 360 -12.02 -7.51 2.01
CA ASP A 360 -10.96 -6.75 1.35
C ASP A 360 -9.61 -7.01 2.06
N PRO A 361 -8.67 -7.73 1.43
CA PRO A 361 -7.39 -8.05 2.04
C PRO A 361 -6.50 -6.82 2.25
N LEU A 362 -6.57 -5.79 1.40
CA LEU A 362 -5.82 -4.55 1.60
C LEU A 362 -6.31 -3.82 2.85
N ARG A 363 -7.62 -3.71 3.03
CA ARG A 363 -8.21 -3.10 4.24
C ARG A 363 -7.85 -3.86 5.50
N PHE A 364 -7.76 -5.18 5.44
CA PHE A 364 -7.31 -5.96 6.60
C PHE A 364 -5.84 -5.66 6.95
N VAL A 365 -4.96 -5.54 5.98
CA VAL A 365 -3.57 -5.10 6.25
C VAL A 365 -3.54 -3.68 6.83
N GLN A 366 -4.36 -2.77 6.32
CA GLN A 366 -4.49 -1.41 6.87
C GLN A 366 -5.06 -1.41 8.30
N ALA A 367 -6.00 -2.29 8.61
CA ALA A 367 -6.52 -2.49 9.96
C ALA A 367 -5.43 -2.95 10.95
N VAL A 368 -4.57 -3.89 10.52
CA VAL A 368 -3.39 -4.32 11.28
C VAL A 368 -2.42 -3.17 11.49
N TYR A 369 -2.16 -2.38 10.45
CA TYR A 369 -1.31 -1.19 10.54
C TYR A 369 -1.90 -0.16 11.52
N SER A 370 -3.19 0.14 11.41
CA SER A 370 -3.89 1.08 12.29
C SER A 370 -3.84 0.63 13.76
N ALA A 371 -4.01 -0.68 14.00
CA ALA A 371 -3.87 -1.26 15.33
C ALA A 371 -2.46 -1.08 15.92
N CYS A 372 -1.41 -1.12 15.11
CA CYS A 372 -0.06 -0.82 15.58
C CYS A 372 0.12 0.70 15.85
N ARG A 373 -0.45 1.54 15.00
CA ARG A 373 -0.37 3.01 15.13
C ARG A 373 -1.11 3.54 16.35
N SER A 374 -2.23 2.93 16.73
CA SER A 374 -2.97 3.32 17.94
C SER A 374 -2.18 3.10 19.23
N TRP A 375 -1.13 2.28 19.19
CA TRP A 375 -0.17 2.08 20.30
C TRP A 375 1.08 2.98 20.21
N GLY A 376 1.10 3.95 19.28
CA GLY A 376 2.19 4.90 19.11
C GLY A 376 3.47 4.29 18.54
N LEU A 377 3.37 3.19 17.79
CA LEU A 377 4.53 2.51 17.23
C LEU A 377 4.91 3.06 15.85
N ASP A 378 6.21 3.08 15.61
CA ASP A 378 6.80 3.29 14.28
C ASP A 378 6.86 1.95 13.54
N ILE A 379 6.38 1.93 12.29
CA ILE A 379 6.17 0.72 11.51
C ILE A 379 6.87 0.86 10.16
N ASP A 380 7.47 -0.23 9.68
CA ASP A 380 7.88 -0.39 8.30
C ASP A 380 6.94 -1.37 7.59
N ILE A 381 6.48 -1.01 6.39
CA ILE A 381 5.78 -1.92 5.49
C ILE A 381 6.81 -2.37 4.45
N VAL A 382 7.10 -3.67 4.43
CA VAL A 382 8.25 -4.19 3.69
C VAL A 382 7.86 -5.35 2.78
N ASP A 383 8.60 -5.48 1.68
CA ASP A 383 8.51 -6.65 0.82
C ASP A 383 9.01 -7.91 1.54
N LYS A 384 8.48 -9.06 1.15
CA LYS A 384 8.88 -10.37 1.68
C LYS A 384 10.37 -10.68 1.55
N THR A 385 11.13 -9.97 0.71
CA THR A 385 12.59 -10.14 0.52
C THR A 385 13.43 -9.22 1.39
N ALA A 386 12.81 -8.31 2.15
CA ALA A 386 13.52 -7.35 3.00
C ALA A 386 14.39 -8.01 4.08
N ASP A 387 15.38 -7.26 4.57
CA ASP A 387 16.12 -7.63 5.77
C ASP A 387 15.21 -7.45 7.01
N LEU A 388 15.01 -8.51 7.75
CA LEU A 388 14.14 -8.55 8.92
C LEU A 388 14.89 -8.41 10.26
N ALA A 389 16.21 -8.44 10.24
CA ALA A 389 17.03 -8.40 11.46
C ALA A 389 16.82 -7.16 12.36
N PRO A 390 16.50 -5.97 11.84
CA PRO A 390 16.28 -4.79 12.68
C PRO A 390 15.01 -4.81 13.53
N TYR A 391 14.01 -5.66 13.19
CA TYR A 391 12.69 -5.59 13.80
C TYR A 391 12.57 -6.45 15.05
N ARG A 392 11.80 -5.97 16.00
CA ARG A 392 11.45 -6.69 17.24
C ARG A 392 10.13 -7.44 17.13
N VAL A 393 9.22 -6.94 16.29
CA VAL A 393 7.96 -7.62 15.95
C VAL A 393 7.82 -7.66 14.44
N ILE A 394 7.50 -8.84 13.90
CA ILE A 394 7.25 -9.07 12.47
C ILE A 394 5.82 -9.60 12.34
N ILE A 395 4.99 -8.91 11.57
CA ILE A 395 3.61 -9.31 11.31
C ILE A 395 3.48 -9.81 9.87
N VAL A 396 3.06 -11.06 9.72
CA VAL A 396 2.81 -11.71 8.43
C VAL A 396 1.29 -11.76 8.24
N CYS A 397 0.77 -10.80 7.48
CA CYS A 397 -0.65 -10.61 7.24
C CYS A 397 -0.96 -10.77 5.75
N CYS A 398 -2.00 -11.53 5.39
CA CYS A 398 -2.39 -11.78 4.00
C CYS A 398 -1.26 -12.35 3.11
N HIS A 399 -0.31 -13.10 3.66
CA HIS A 399 0.77 -13.75 2.90
C HIS A 399 0.38 -15.22 2.61
N VAL A 400 -0.32 -15.45 1.49
CA VAL A 400 -0.94 -16.74 1.20
C VAL A 400 -0.02 -17.75 0.54
N PHE A 401 1.07 -17.33 -0.07
CA PHE A 401 1.99 -18.23 -0.76
C PHE A 401 2.99 -18.87 0.18
N ASP A 402 3.25 -20.15 -0.04
CA ASP A 402 4.34 -20.88 0.63
C ASP A 402 5.70 -20.30 0.18
N ASP A 403 6.50 -19.84 1.15
CA ASP A 403 7.78 -19.17 0.91
C ASP A 403 8.85 -19.62 1.94
N GLU A 404 9.57 -20.69 1.61
CA GLU A 404 10.67 -21.19 2.44
C GLU A 404 11.79 -20.15 2.66
N SER A 405 11.97 -19.20 1.73
CA SER A 405 13.00 -18.16 1.85
C SER A 405 12.62 -17.15 2.93
N LEU A 406 11.34 -16.76 2.99
CA LEU A 406 10.82 -15.91 4.06
C LEU A 406 10.91 -16.62 5.42
N VAL A 407 10.52 -17.89 5.48
CA VAL A 407 10.64 -18.71 6.71
C VAL A 407 12.08 -18.73 7.24
N LYS A 408 13.08 -18.94 6.36
CA LYS A 408 14.50 -18.94 6.74
C LYS A 408 14.95 -17.57 7.28
N ARG A 409 14.49 -16.46 6.69
CA ARG A 409 14.81 -15.11 7.19
C ARG A 409 14.14 -14.84 8.53
N ILE A 410 12.88 -15.22 8.70
CA ILE A 410 12.18 -15.12 9.98
C ILE A 410 12.89 -15.93 11.07
N ALA A 411 13.25 -17.19 10.79
CA ALA A 411 13.94 -18.05 11.73
C ALA A 411 15.34 -17.56 12.14
N ALA A 412 15.96 -16.70 11.32
CA ALA A 412 17.26 -16.09 11.62
C ALA A 412 17.16 -14.84 12.51
N CYS A 413 15.95 -14.32 12.77
CA CYS A 413 15.72 -13.12 13.58
C CYS A 413 15.36 -13.47 15.02
N ASP A 414 15.72 -12.59 15.96
CA ASP A 414 15.28 -12.66 17.36
C ASP A 414 14.03 -11.81 17.58
N ALA A 415 13.06 -11.87 16.65
CA ALA A 415 11.83 -11.12 16.68
C ALA A 415 10.65 -11.95 17.19
N THR A 416 9.68 -11.31 17.79
CA THR A 416 8.35 -11.89 17.98
C THR A 416 7.60 -11.84 16.66
N VAL A 417 7.02 -12.96 16.23
CA VAL A 417 6.37 -13.10 14.93
C VAL A 417 4.88 -13.36 15.11
N VAL A 418 4.06 -12.60 14.39
CA VAL A 418 2.61 -12.76 14.37
C VAL A 418 2.19 -13.24 12.99
N LEU A 419 1.77 -14.48 12.90
CA LEU A 419 1.19 -15.10 11.70
C LEU A 419 -0.33 -14.98 11.77
N MET A 420 -0.96 -14.63 10.65
CA MET A 420 -2.41 -14.43 10.56
C MET A 420 -3.07 -15.46 9.63
N PRO A 421 -4.42 -15.57 9.60
CA PRO A 421 -5.11 -16.58 8.82
C PRO A 421 -4.68 -16.57 7.35
N GLY A 422 -4.65 -17.76 6.74
CA GLY A 422 -4.25 -17.95 5.35
C GLY A 422 -2.75 -17.95 5.08
N THR A 423 -1.92 -17.81 6.10
CA THR A 423 -0.46 -17.87 5.92
C THR A 423 -0.07 -19.19 5.22
N ALA A 424 0.63 -19.05 4.07
CA ALA A 424 1.18 -20.16 3.28
C ALA A 424 0.14 -21.27 2.94
N CYS A 425 -1.08 -20.89 2.61
CA CYS A 425 -2.14 -21.82 2.23
C CYS A 425 -2.19 -22.13 0.72
N LYS A 426 -1.31 -21.53 -0.08
CA LYS A 426 -1.23 -21.69 -1.54
C LYS A 426 0.18 -21.94 -2.02
N THR A 427 0.31 -22.73 -3.10
CA THR A 427 1.56 -22.82 -3.85
C THR A 427 1.78 -21.55 -4.70
N PRO A 428 3.03 -21.30 -5.18
CA PRO A 428 3.28 -20.15 -6.06
C PRO A 428 2.41 -20.10 -7.31
N GLU A 429 1.91 -21.23 -7.81
CA GLU A 429 0.99 -21.33 -8.95
C GLU A 429 -0.49 -21.40 -8.52
N PHE A 430 -0.80 -20.96 -7.30
CA PHE A 430 -2.15 -20.83 -6.75
C PHE A 430 -2.89 -22.16 -6.46
N GLY A 431 -2.18 -23.28 -6.50
CA GLY A 431 -2.70 -24.57 -6.04
C GLY A 431 -2.63 -24.73 -4.51
N LEU A 432 -3.08 -25.86 -4.00
CA LEU A 432 -2.91 -26.23 -2.60
C LEU A 432 -1.53 -26.88 -2.40
N PRO A 433 -0.77 -26.51 -1.36
CA PRO A 433 0.49 -27.15 -1.04
C PRO A 433 0.27 -28.61 -0.60
N GLN A 434 1.27 -29.48 -0.84
CA GLN A 434 1.19 -30.88 -0.40
C GLN A 434 1.18 -30.99 1.13
N MET A 435 1.93 -30.13 1.80
CA MET A 435 1.89 -29.96 3.25
C MET A 435 0.77 -28.95 3.55
N SER A 436 -0.17 -29.33 4.41
CA SER A 436 -1.26 -28.44 4.81
C SER A 436 -0.74 -27.13 5.40
N ALA A 437 -1.54 -26.08 5.27
CA ALA A 437 -1.21 -24.76 5.82
C ALA A 437 -0.89 -24.85 7.33
N PRO A 438 0.02 -24.04 7.80
CA PRO A 438 0.78 -22.99 7.10
C PRO A 438 2.07 -23.50 6.42
N ALA A 439 2.03 -24.64 5.75
CA ALA A 439 3.06 -25.24 4.88
C ALA A 439 4.49 -25.14 5.49
N SER A 440 5.44 -24.47 4.83
CA SER A 440 6.82 -24.34 5.35
C SER A 440 6.92 -23.60 6.69
N PHE A 441 5.95 -22.74 7.04
CA PHE A 441 5.90 -22.04 8.32
C PHE A 441 5.65 -22.97 9.52
N ARG A 442 5.23 -24.23 9.29
CA ARG A 442 5.16 -25.26 10.34
C ARG A 442 6.49 -25.52 11.02
N SER A 443 7.60 -25.20 10.39
CA SER A 443 8.93 -25.26 11.02
C SER A 443 9.14 -24.22 12.13
N LEU A 444 8.32 -23.15 12.15
CA LEU A 444 8.33 -22.11 13.19
C LEU A 444 7.36 -22.42 14.32
N ILE A 445 6.22 -23.03 14.00
CA ILE A 445 5.18 -23.37 14.96
C ILE A 445 4.46 -24.65 14.52
N ASP A 446 4.50 -25.71 15.35
CA ASP A 446 3.93 -27.01 15.01
C ASP A 446 2.39 -27.01 15.16
N LEU A 447 1.74 -26.62 14.08
CA LEU A 447 0.29 -26.66 13.93
C LEU A 447 -0.12 -27.00 12.51
N ASP A 448 -1.36 -27.48 12.37
CA ASP A 448 -1.93 -27.94 11.11
C ASP A 448 -3.33 -27.34 10.93
N ILE A 449 -3.60 -26.69 9.81
CA ILE A 449 -4.93 -26.18 9.48
C ILE A 449 -5.77 -27.29 8.88
N VAL A 450 -6.77 -27.72 9.62
CA VAL A 450 -7.65 -28.85 9.24
C VAL A 450 -8.87 -28.39 8.47
N VAL A 451 -9.41 -27.21 8.84
CA VAL A 451 -10.56 -26.58 8.19
C VAL A 451 -10.30 -25.09 8.12
N SER A 452 -10.62 -24.49 7.00
CA SER A 452 -10.69 -23.05 6.82
C SER A 452 -12.13 -22.71 6.41
N GLU A 453 -12.79 -21.79 7.12
CA GLU A 453 -14.14 -21.37 6.82
C GLU A 453 -14.25 -19.85 6.73
N SER A 454 -15.17 -19.39 5.91
CA SER A 454 -15.57 -17.99 5.84
C SER A 454 -16.95 -17.79 6.45
N LEU A 455 -17.13 -16.66 7.12
CA LEU A 455 -18.38 -16.26 7.75
C LEU A 455 -19.01 -15.12 6.93
N PRO A 456 -20.33 -15.10 6.76
CA PRO A 456 -20.98 -13.96 6.13
C PRO A 456 -20.78 -12.69 6.96
N PRO A 457 -20.86 -11.48 6.35
CA PRO A 457 -20.53 -10.22 7.01
C PRO A 457 -21.29 -9.95 8.31
N GLU A 458 -22.52 -10.45 8.43
CA GLU A 458 -23.39 -10.28 9.59
C GLU A 458 -23.07 -11.26 10.74
N ALA A 459 -22.34 -12.35 10.43
CA ALA A 459 -21.99 -13.36 11.42
C ALA A 459 -20.66 -13.02 12.10
N HIS A 460 -20.60 -13.43 13.35
CA HIS A 460 -19.36 -13.36 14.13
C HIS A 460 -19.28 -14.55 15.08
N GLU A 461 -18.07 -14.90 15.44
CA GLU A 461 -17.77 -15.90 16.46
C GLU A 461 -16.98 -15.26 17.58
N ILE A 462 -17.22 -15.71 18.82
CA ILE A 462 -16.58 -15.16 20.01
C ILE A 462 -15.63 -16.20 20.57
N ALA A 463 -14.37 -15.87 20.62
CA ALA A 463 -13.37 -16.63 21.36
C ALA A 463 -13.30 -16.16 22.80
N HIS A 464 -13.42 -17.10 23.74
CA HIS A 464 -13.47 -16.85 25.19
C HIS A 464 -12.13 -17.23 25.82
N SER A 465 -11.60 -16.33 26.67
CA SER A 465 -10.44 -16.56 27.52
C SER A 465 -10.66 -16.01 28.92
N ASP A 466 -9.76 -16.34 29.85
CA ASP A 466 -9.78 -15.77 31.22
C ASP A 466 -9.53 -14.25 31.24
N SER A 467 -8.89 -13.71 30.21
CA SER A 467 -8.57 -12.27 30.08
C SER A 467 -9.65 -11.47 29.35
N GLY A 468 -10.65 -12.13 28.76
CA GLY A 468 -11.72 -11.46 28.00
C GLY A 468 -12.17 -12.23 26.77
N ASN A 469 -13.04 -11.61 26.01
CA ASN A 469 -13.60 -12.15 24.78
C ASN A 469 -12.97 -11.45 23.56
N THR A 470 -12.85 -12.18 22.45
CA THR A 470 -12.42 -11.65 21.15
C THR A 470 -13.49 -11.96 20.11
N VAL A 471 -14.05 -10.95 19.48
CA VAL A 471 -15.03 -11.10 18.40
C VAL A 471 -14.29 -11.26 17.07
N CYS A 472 -14.55 -12.36 16.35
CA CYS A 472 -13.93 -12.67 15.07
C CYS A 472 -14.97 -12.70 13.94
N ARG A 473 -14.55 -12.26 12.74
CA ARG A 473 -15.40 -12.12 11.55
C ARG A 473 -14.72 -12.71 10.32
N PHE A 474 -15.44 -12.89 9.25
CA PHE A 474 -14.99 -13.25 7.89
C PHE A 474 -14.28 -14.59 7.76
N TRP A 475 -13.21 -14.82 8.49
CA TRP A 475 -12.32 -15.97 8.29
C TRP A 475 -11.88 -16.54 9.62
N ARG A 476 -12.04 -17.84 9.80
CA ARG A 476 -11.40 -18.59 10.90
C ARG A 476 -10.93 -19.97 10.46
N GLU A 477 -9.96 -20.49 11.15
CA GLU A 477 -9.30 -21.75 10.85
C GLU A 477 -9.36 -22.69 12.06
N LYS A 478 -9.72 -23.96 11.81
CA LYS A 478 -9.60 -25.04 12.80
C LYS A 478 -8.17 -25.57 12.78
N VAL A 479 -7.54 -25.50 13.91
CA VAL A 479 -6.13 -25.91 14.10
C VAL A 479 -6.07 -27.24 14.83
N ALA A 480 -5.27 -28.18 14.29
CA ALA A 480 -4.79 -29.35 15.01
C ALA A 480 -3.37 -29.08 15.49
N SER A 481 -3.15 -29.13 16.80
CA SER A 481 -1.84 -28.89 17.42
C SER A 481 -1.79 -29.46 18.83
N SER A 482 -0.60 -29.79 19.31
CA SER A 482 -0.34 -30.08 20.73
C SER A 482 -0.24 -28.81 21.59
N ILE A 483 -0.13 -27.63 20.95
CA ILE A 483 -0.06 -26.34 21.62
C ILE A 483 -1.46 -25.99 22.16
N VAL A 484 -1.53 -25.64 23.43
CA VAL A 484 -2.79 -25.19 24.06
C VAL A 484 -3.11 -23.78 23.60
N PRO A 485 -4.30 -23.54 23.00
CA PRO A 485 -4.68 -22.21 22.56
C PRO A 485 -4.95 -21.27 23.74
N ARG A 486 -4.77 -19.98 23.52
CA ARG A 486 -5.00 -18.93 24.53
C ARG A 486 -6.49 -18.67 24.80
N ALA A 487 -7.35 -18.98 23.83
CA ALA A 487 -8.80 -18.84 23.93
C ALA A 487 -9.50 -19.95 23.15
N LYS A 488 -10.82 -20.09 23.33
CA LYS A 488 -11.62 -21.08 22.58
C LYS A 488 -12.95 -20.47 22.15
N PHE A 489 -13.36 -20.85 20.95
CA PHE A 489 -14.71 -20.62 20.46
C PHE A 489 -15.73 -21.57 21.16
N LYS A 490 -17.01 -21.22 21.09
CA LYS A 490 -18.09 -22.00 21.69
C LYS A 490 -18.16 -23.44 21.15
N ASP A 491 -17.80 -23.66 19.89
CA ASP A 491 -17.75 -24.98 19.25
C ASP A 491 -16.51 -25.80 19.63
N GLY A 492 -15.65 -25.27 20.50
CA GLY A 492 -14.45 -25.93 21.01
C GLY A 492 -13.20 -25.72 20.14
N TRP A 493 -13.28 -24.99 19.00
CA TRP A 493 -12.08 -24.61 18.24
C TRP A 493 -11.21 -23.69 19.08
N GLY A 494 -9.89 -23.88 18.99
CA GLY A 494 -8.95 -23.00 19.66
C GLY A 494 -8.78 -21.69 18.91
N PHE A 495 -8.40 -20.65 19.64
CA PHE A 495 -8.03 -19.34 19.09
C PHE A 495 -6.71 -18.89 19.70
N HIS A 496 -5.84 -18.30 18.88
CA HIS A 496 -4.54 -17.76 19.23
C HIS A 496 -3.59 -18.80 19.87
N TYR A 497 -2.71 -19.32 19.07
CA TYR A 497 -1.68 -20.29 19.47
C TYR A 497 -0.33 -19.58 19.63
N VAL A 498 0.43 -19.94 20.67
CA VAL A 498 1.72 -19.31 20.95
C VAL A 498 2.76 -20.40 21.23
N TYR A 499 3.84 -20.39 20.49
CA TYR A 499 5.01 -21.21 20.72
C TYR A 499 6.26 -20.34 20.71
N GLU A 500 6.95 -20.25 21.84
CA GLU A 500 8.07 -19.31 22.06
C GLU A 500 7.69 -17.87 21.71
N LYS A 501 8.30 -17.31 20.67
CA LYS A 501 8.03 -15.95 20.14
C LYS A 501 7.11 -15.96 18.91
N ILE A 502 6.55 -17.11 18.53
CA ILE A 502 5.68 -17.23 17.36
C ILE A 502 4.23 -17.27 17.82
N HIS A 503 3.44 -16.33 17.34
CA HIS A 503 2.00 -16.24 17.52
C HIS A 503 1.30 -16.65 16.22
N TYR A 504 0.29 -17.51 16.30
CA TYR A 504 -0.62 -17.79 15.20
C TYR A 504 -2.03 -17.39 15.59
N ILE A 505 -2.52 -16.33 14.98
CA ILE A 505 -3.89 -15.83 15.15
C ILE A 505 -4.71 -16.45 14.02
N ASN A 506 -5.54 -17.45 14.33
CA ASN A 506 -6.23 -18.29 13.35
C ASN A 506 -7.66 -17.82 13.02
N ALA A 507 -7.99 -16.58 13.32
CA ALA A 507 -9.24 -15.94 12.91
C ALA A 507 -9.01 -14.43 12.78
N ILE A 508 -9.89 -13.72 12.06
CA ILE A 508 -9.80 -12.28 11.91
C ILE A 508 -10.60 -11.59 13.03
N PRO A 509 -9.93 -10.95 14.01
CA PRO A 509 -10.61 -10.16 15.03
C PRO A 509 -11.24 -8.90 14.42
N GLN A 510 -12.32 -8.40 15.01
CA GLN A 510 -12.77 -7.04 14.74
C GLN A 510 -11.74 -6.01 15.22
N GLN A 511 -11.85 -4.74 14.78
CA GLN A 511 -10.79 -3.74 14.94
C GLN A 511 -10.37 -3.52 16.40
N GLU A 512 -11.29 -3.35 17.32
CA GLU A 512 -10.99 -3.09 18.73
C GLU A 512 -10.31 -4.29 19.40
N ASP A 513 -10.74 -5.50 19.07
CA ASP A 513 -10.15 -6.72 19.57
C ASP A 513 -8.76 -6.98 18.95
N LEU A 514 -8.57 -6.62 17.69
CA LEU A 514 -7.27 -6.66 17.01
C LEU A 514 -6.27 -5.71 17.67
N CYS A 515 -6.69 -4.46 17.95
CA CYS A 515 -5.90 -3.48 18.68
C CYS A 515 -5.47 -4.02 20.06
N SER A 516 -6.43 -4.58 20.82
CA SER A 516 -6.17 -5.13 22.16
C SER A 516 -5.23 -6.35 22.11
N LEU A 517 -5.43 -7.23 21.12
CA LEU A 517 -4.63 -8.45 20.96
C LEU A 517 -3.17 -8.11 20.60
N LEU A 518 -2.95 -7.27 19.59
CA LEU A 518 -1.62 -6.81 19.21
C LEU A 518 -0.98 -5.98 20.33
N GLY A 519 -1.75 -5.11 20.97
CA GLY A 519 -1.30 -4.33 22.12
C GLY A 519 -0.76 -5.19 23.25
N SER A 520 -1.39 -6.33 23.54
CA SER A 520 -0.87 -7.27 24.54
C SER A 520 0.53 -7.80 24.20
N ILE A 521 0.82 -8.02 22.93
CA ILE A 521 2.14 -8.42 22.42
C ILE A 521 3.12 -7.26 22.58
N PHE A 522 2.73 -6.04 22.22
CA PHE A 522 3.60 -4.86 22.34
C PHE A 522 3.99 -4.54 23.79
N VAL A 523 3.07 -4.75 24.72
CA VAL A 523 3.35 -4.60 26.18
C VAL A 523 4.35 -5.66 26.65
N ILE A 524 4.17 -6.93 26.25
CA ILE A 524 5.11 -8.02 26.58
C ILE A 524 6.50 -7.72 26.02
N GLU A 525 6.57 -7.24 24.79
CA GLU A 525 7.81 -6.85 24.11
C GLU A 525 8.37 -5.50 24.60
N ARG A 526 7.69 -4.81 25.51
CA ARG A 526 8.07 -3.48 26.03
C ARG A 526 8.26 -2.44 24.93
N LEU A 527 7.40 -2.48 23.92
CA LEU A 527 7.39 -1.50 22.82
C LEU A 527 6.42 -0.34 23.13
N ALA A 528 5.33 -0.64 23.81
CA ALA A 528 4.34 0.35 24.22
C ALA A 528 3.81 0.00 25.62
N ALA A 529 3.28 0.98 26.35
CA ALA A 529 2.69 0.79 27.67
C ALA A 529 1.16 0.85 27.67
N SER A 530 0.57 1.63 26.76
CA SER A 530 -0.87 1.82 26.64
C SER A 530 -1.23 2.27 25.23
N GLU A 531 -2.46 2.06 24.86
CA GLU A 531 -3.05 2.63 23.65
C GLU A 531 -3.17 4.15 23.79
N LEU A 532 -2.99 4.86 22.66
CA LEU A 532 -3.16 6.31 22.57
C LEU A 532 -4.65 6.67 22.53
N PRO A 533 -5.03 7.88 22.96
CA PRO A 533 -6.37 8.40 22.71
C PRO A 533 -6.72 8.37 21.23
N GLU A 534 -7.98 8.13 20.94
CA GLU A 534 -8.47 8.11 19.58
C GLU A 534 -8.19 9.44 18.86
N GLY A 535 -7.71 9.35 17.61
CA GLY A 535 -7.29 10.51 16.82
C GLY A 535 -5.89 11.04 17.11
N LEU A 536 -5.26 10.66 18.22
CA LEU A 536 -3.86 10.98 18.49
C LEU A 536 -2.94 9.99 17.78
N ARG A 537 -1.92 10.51 17.10
CA ARG A 537 -0.83 9.69 16.54
C ARG A 537 0.51 10.29 16.92
N ILE A 538 1.48 9.41 17.13
CA ILE A 538 2.87 9.79 17.45
C ILE A 538 3.78 9.17 16.41
N ARG A 539 4.84 9.89 16.05
CA ARG A 539 5.89 9.42 15.15
C ARG A 539 7.24 9.92 15.64
N SER A 540 8.24 9.04 15.54
CA SER A 540 9.63 9.42 15.80
C SER A 540 10.36 9.70 14.48
N HIS A 541 11.07 10.82 14.41
CA HIS A 541 11.93 11.18 13.28
C HIS A 541 13.25 11.78 13.78
N ALA A 542 14.35 11.11 13.53
CA ALA A 542 15.65 11.52 14.02
C ALA A 542 15.66 11.67 15.55
N ARG A 543 16.01 12.89 16.02
CA ARG A 543 15.97 13.26 17.43
C ARG A 543 14.62 13.78 17.91
N PHE A 544 13.63 13.86 17.02
CA PHE A 544 12.33 14.42 17.33
C PHE A 544 11.28 13.33 17.52
N ALA A 545 10.34 13.58 18.42
CA ALA A 545 9.04 12.94 18.40
C ALA A 545 7.97 13.99 18.11
N LEU A 546 6.98 13.59 17.35
CA LEU A 546 5.90 14.44 16.87
C LEU A 546 4.56 13.80 17.25
N ALA A 547 3.67 14.59 17.83
CA ALA A 547 2.29 14.19 18.13
C ALA A 547 1.33 14.98 17.26
N PHE A 548 0.32 14.31 16.71
CA PHE A 548 -0.66 14.86 15.78
C PHE A 548 -2.07 14.58 16.28
N ASN A 549 -2.92 15.60 16.33
CA ASN A 549 -4.33 15.44 16.64
C ASN A 549 -5.20 15.50 15.38
N PHE A 550 -5.67 14.36 14.92
CA PHE A 550 -6.63 14.20 13.82
C PHE A 550 -8.09 14.20 14.31
N GLY A 551 -8.30 13.99 15.61
CA GLY A 551 -9.63 13.87 16.20
C GLY A 551 -10.33 15.22 16.36
N PRO A 552 -11.63 15.20 16.67
CA PRO A 552 -12.42 16.40 16.88
C PRO A 552 -12.24 17.03 18.27
N ASP A 553 -11.62 16.30 19.20
CA ASP A 553 -11.53 16.69 20.61
C ASP A 553 -10.14 17.23 20.96
N THR A 554 -10.04 18.15 21.92
CA THR A 554 -8.76 18.60 22.47
C THR A 554 -8.08 17.48 23.25
N ILE A 555 -6.80 17.25 23.02
CA ILE A 555 -6.00 16.20 23.67
C ILE A 555 -4.92 16.83 24.54
N ASP A 556 -4.92 16.54 25.85
CA ASP A 556 -3.87 16.91 26.78
C ASP A 556 -2.73 15.88 26.73
N LEU A 557 -1.57 16.27 26.21
CA LEU A 557 -0.42 15.38 26.03
C LEU A 557 0.15 14.88 27.38
N ASP A 558 0.11 15.68 28.44
CA ASP A 558 0.61 15.26 29.78
C ASP A 558 -0.19 14.08 30.34
N GLN A 559 -1.46 13.94 29.94
CA GLN A 559 -2.32 12.83 30.32
C GLN A 559 -2.26 11.67 29.33
N ALA A 560 -2.12 12.00 28.04
CA ALA A 560 -2.20 11.05 26.93
C ALA A 560 -0.91 10.24 26.73
N ILE A 561 0.26 10.85 26.95
CA ILE A 561 1.55 10.26 26.62
C ILE A 561 2.36 10.00 27.87
N LYS A 562 2.42 8.75 28.31
CA LYS A 562 3.29 8.29 29.41
C LYS A 562 4.55 7.57 28.92
N THR A 563 4.71 7.49 27.61
CA THR A 563 5.79 6.81 26.88
C THR A 563 6.36 7.78 25.84
N HIS A 564 7.36 7.40 25.08
CA HIS A 564 8.01 8.23 24.05
C HIS A 564 8.90 9.35 24.59
N GLY A 565 9.42 9.22 25.81
CA GLY A 565 10.33 10.22 26.39
C GLY A 565 9.66 11.56 26.72
N PHE A 566 8.32 11.60 26.81
CA PHE A 566 7.55 12.79 27.15
C PHE A 566 7.22 12.82 28.64
N THR A 567 7.51 13.95 29.29
CA THR A 567 7.19 14.21 30.71
C THR A 567 6.59 15.61 30.82
N SER A 568 6.00 15.94 31.99
CA SER A 568 5.48 17.28 32.27
C SER A 568 6.52 18.41 32.09
N ASP A 569 7.80 18.08 32.22
CA ASP A 569 8.90 19.04 32.10
C ASP A 569 9.57 19.04 30.73
N THR A 570 9.15 18.16 29.78
CA THR A 570 9.70 18.09 28.43
C THR A 570 9.42 19.40 27.69
N PRO A 571 10.46 20.12 27.21
CA PRO A 571 10.24 21.33 26.42
C PRO A 571 9.71 20.97 25.05
N LEU A 572 8.79 21.78 24.53
CA LEU A 572 8.30 21.67 23.16
C LEU A 572 9.12 22.56 22.24
N GLU A 573 9.61 22.01 21.14
CA GLU A 573 10.24 22.76 20.05
C GLU A 573 9.18 23.46 19.20
N LEU A 574 7.97 22.88 19.11
CA LEU A 574 6.83 23.43 18.38
C LEU A 574 5.52 22.97 19.01
N GLY A 575 4.47 23.80 18.93
CA GLY A 575 3.11 23.46 19.34
C GLY A 575 2.81 23.73 20.80
N LYS A 576 1.78 23.06 21.32
CA LYS A 576 1.26 23.19 22.69
C LYS A 576 1.04 21.82 23.33
N ARG A 577 0.93 21.80 24.67
CA ARG A 577 0.62 20.56 25.40
C ARG A 577 -0.83 20.12 25.24
N ALA A 578 -1.76 21.06 25.14
CA ALA A 578 -3.14 20.79 24.79
C ALA A 578 -3.29 20.98 23.27
N LEU A 579 -3.45 19.88 22.55
CA LEU A 579 -3.61 19.88 21.10
C LEU A 579 -5.08 20.01 20.73
N GLU A 580 -5.45 21.13 20.15
CA GLU A 580 -6.73 21.28 19.45
C GLU A 580 -6.77 20.43 18.18
N PRO A 581 -7.95 20.17 17.59
CA PRO A 581 -8.05 19.55 16.27
C PRO A 581 -7.14 20.22 15.23
N ALA A 582 -6.45 19.44 14.40
CA ALA A 582 -5.48 19.88 13.41
C ALA A 582 -4.20 20.55 13.97
N GLU A 583 -3.91 20.35 15.25
CA GLU A 583 -2.66 20.81 15.87
C GLU A 583 -1.66 19.66 16.05
N LEU A 584 -0.40 20.04 16.21
CA LEU A 584 0.71 19.12 16.47
C LEU A 584 1.66 19.69 17.51
N ALA A 585 2.43 18.81 18.13
CA ALA A 585 3.55 19.18 19.00
C ALA A 585 4.82 18.43 18.59
N VAL A 586 5.97 19.08 18.78
CA VAL A 586 7.30 18.51 18.50
C VAL A 586 8.16 18.68 19.73
N TRP A 587 8.90 17.63 20.09
CA TRP A 587 9.89 17.66 21.16
C TRP A 587 11.12 16.82 20.80
N VAL A 588 12.23 17.07 21.51
CA VAL A 588 13.45 16.27 21.36
C VAL A 588 13.36 15.03 22.24
N VAL A 589 13.62 13.87 21.68
CA VAL A 589 13.79 12.62 22.42
C VAL A 589 15.24 12.51 22.87
N THR A 590 15.48 12.49 24.19
CA THR A 590 16.83 12.40 24.80
C THR A 590 17.25 10.93 25.01
#